data_89e3e61a80b4c856568cc1dafca7a027
#
_entry.id   89e3e61a80b4c856568cc1dafca7a027
#
_cell.length_a   1.000
_cell.length_b   1.000
_cell.length_c   1.000
_cell.angle_alpha   90.00
_cell.angle_beta   90.00
_cell.angle_gamma   90.00
#
_symmetry.space_group_name_H-M   'P 1'
#
loop_
_entity.id
_entity.type
_entity.pdbx_description
1 polymer ?
#
loop_
_entity_poly.entity_id
_entity_poly.type
_entity_poly.pdbx_seq_one_letter_code
_entity_poly.pdbx_strand_id
1 'polypeptide(L)'
;MRDFVVTLFIAVWLPFAIASPWLGVILLAILDYLNPHRYAWGFAREMPFYLIAVIVTGAALIFTKDRWSVPRTRETGLLAVLLLMFTITTAFAYYPTAAWDQWVKVLKIMVPIFLTMMLINTRDKVFYLVLAIALSFGLIGLKGGIWWLSSGGAHRVYGPSGTQYGDNNHIGLALNMALPLLVAVIRQAEARSLKTFLKVVFGFTIVAIVGTYSRGAFVTLGAVLFLLLITSPHKILAALLLIVGLSFITDYIPDMWFSRMESIQEYEQDHAAMGRIRAWEDGVRIANDRPFTGGGFGAFAGAWTGSHSGYIGILGEHGYPTLAVWLSLLFGP
;
A
#
# COMPACT_ATOMS: atom_id res chain seq x y z
N MET A 1 -15.00 12.35 21.19
CA MET A 1 -13.59 12.73 21.43
C MET A 1 -12.66 12.40 20.25
N ARG A 2 -12.65 11.17 19.72
CA ARG A 2 -11.75 10.80 18.59
C ARG A 2 -11.96 11.68 17.35
N ASP A 3 -13.20 11.99 17.00
CA ASP A 3 -13.54 12.86 15.86
C ASP A 3 -12.88 14.24 15.97
N PHE A 4 -12.96 14.85 17.14
CA PHE A 4 -12.35 16.16 17.40
C PHE A 4 -10.81 16.11 17.34
N VAL A 5 -10.20 15.04 17.87
CA VAL A 5 -8.73 14.87 17.86
C VAL A 5 -8.24 14.74 16.42
N VAL A 6 -8.88 13.91 15.59
CA VAL A 6 -8.49 13.72 14.20
C VAL A 6 -8.73 15.00 13.39
N THR A 7 -9.88 15.65 13.58
CA THR A 7 -10.17 16.91 12.86
C THR A 7 -9.20 18.01 13.26
N LEU A 8 -8.91 18.14 14.56
CA LEU A 8 -7.94 19.13 15.06
C LEU A 8 -6.54 18.86 14.51
N PHE A 9 -6.08 17.59 14.51
CA PHE A 9 -4.79 17.22 13.91
C PHE A 9 -4.69 17.68 12.46
N ILE A 10 -5.72 17.39 11.66
CA ILE A 10 -5.74 17.78 10.25
C ILE A 10 -5.82 19.30 10.11
N ALA A 11 -6.71 19.97 10.86
CA ALA A 11 -6.88 21.42 10.82
C ALA A 11 -5.61 22.18 11.20
N VAL A 12 -4.87 21.70 12.19
CA VAL A 12 -3.56 22.27 12.58
C VAL A 12 -2.51 22.06 11.48
N TRP A 13 -2.58 20.93 10.75
CA TRP A 13 -1.61 20.63 9.69
C TRP A 13 -1.83 21.45 8.42
N LEU A 14 -3.08 21.79 8.08
CA LEU A 14 -3.43 22.51 6.84
C LEU A 14 -2.68 23.87 6.67
N PRO A 15 -2.54 24.74 7.66
CA PRO A 15 -1.74 25.96 7.56
C PRO A 15 -0.28 25.69 7.17
N PHE A 16 0.33 24.63 7.69
CA PHE A 16 1.69 24.25 7.32
C PHE A 16 1.75 23.75 5.87
N ALA A 17 0.72 23.05 5.39
CA ALA A 17 0.61 22.63 3.99
C ALA A 17 0.46 23.83 3.03
N ILE A 18 -0.20 24.92 3.46
CA ILE A 18 -0.30 26.17 2.70
C ILE A 18 1.06 26.89 2.67
N ALA A 19 1.74 26.99 3.81
CA ALA A 19 3.03 27.66 3.91
C ALA A 19 4.15 26.89 3.17
N SER A 20 4.09 25.56 3.20
CA SER A 20 5.09 24.67 2.62
C SER A 20 4.41 23.44 1.99
N PRO A 21 4.06 23.47 0.70
CA PRO A 21 3.23 22.45 0.04
C PRO A 21 3.77 21.01 0.14
N TRP A 22 5.08 20.82 0.30
CA TRP A 22 5.63 19.47 0.52
C TRP A 22 5.15 18.84 1.84
N LEU A 23 4.82 19.65 2.88
CA LEU A 23 4.19 19.15 4.11
C LEU A 23 2.76 18.67 3.85
N GLY A 24 2.09 19.26 2.86
CA GLY A 24 0.80 18.75 2.38
C GLY A 24 0.91 17.34 1.81
N VAL A 25 1.99 17.04 1.06
CA VAL A 25 2.27 15.67 0.58
C VAL A 25 2.49 14.70 1.74
N ILE A 26 3.17 15.13 2.81
CA ILE A 26 3.32 14.30 4.03
C ILE A 26 1.95 14.05 4.68
N LEU A 27 1.11 15.07 4.78
CA LEU A 27 -0.26 14.90 5.28
C LEU A 27 -1.07 13.93 4.42
N LEU A 28 -0.97 14.03 3.08
CA LEU A 28 -1.62 13.09 2.16
C LEU A 28 -1.16 11.65 2.41
N ALA A 29 0.14 11.43 2.59
CA ALA A 29 0.67 10.11 2.92
C ALA A 29 0.11 9.58 4.25
N ILE A 30 0.02 10.41 5.29
CA ILE A 30 -0.57 10.01 6.58
C ILE A 30 -2.07 9.70 6.42
N LEU A 31 -2.80 10.52 5.67
CA LEU A 31 -4.24 10.32 5.46
C LEU A 31 -4.56 9.07 4.63
N ASP A 32 -3.70 8.72 3.68
CA ASP A 32 -3.89 7.56 2.80
C ASP A 32 -3.44 6.25 3.46
N TYR A 33 -2.27 6.24 4.10
CA TYR A 33 -1.68 5.01 4.65
C TYR A 33 -2.14 4.69 6.07
N LEU A 34 -2.23 5.68 6.97
CA LEU A 34 -2.74 5.47 8.32
C LEU A 34 -4.26 5.51 8.39
N ASN A 35 -4.89 6.33 7.55
CA ASN A 35 -6.34 6.57 7.55
C ASN A 35 -6.89 6.94 8.94
N PRO A 36 -6.36 7.96 9.63
CA PRO A 36 -6.69 8.23 11.03
C PRO A 36 -8.18 8.50 11.25
N HIS A 37 -8.88 9.06 10.27
CA HIS A 37 -10.32 9.33 10.32
C HIS A 37 -11.17 8.04 10.35
N ARG A 38 -10.68 6.93 9.80
CA ARG A 38 -11.38 5.64 9.83
C ARG A 38 -11.42 5.00 11.22
N TYR A 39 -10.59 5.47 12.16
CA TYR A 39 -10.65 5.10 13.58
C TYR A 39 -11.58 5.97 14.40
N ALA A 40 -12.18 7.00 13.82
CA ALA A 40 -13.25 7.79 14.40
C ALA A 40 -14.60 7.08 14.24
N TRP A 41 -15.59 7.47 15.05
CA TRP A 41 -16.89 6.79 15.14
C TRP A 41 -18.06 7.70 14.77
N GLY A 42 -17.82 8.99 14.62
CA GLY A 42 -18.81 10.00 14.27
C GLY A 42 -18.50 10.70 12.96
N PHE A 43 -18.75 12.00 12.89
CA PHE A 43 -18.71 12.80 11.68
C PHE A 43 -17.36 12.75 10.95
N ALA A 44 -16.24 12.67 11.68
CA ALA A 44 -14.91 12.66 11.07
C ALA A 44 -14.67 11.45 10.15
N ARG A 45 -15.38 10.35 10.38
CA ARG A 45 -15.27 9.13 9.57
C ARG A 45 -15.69 9.35 8.11
N GLU A 46 -16.70 10.18 7.89
CA GLU A 46 -17.29 10.43 6.57
C GLU A 46 -16.75 11.72 5.91
N MET A 47 -15.95 12.49 6.65
CA MET A 47 -15.36 13.72 6.12
C MET A 47 -14.33 13.43 5.02
N PRO A 48 -14.36 14.16 3.90
CA PRO A 48 -13.43 13.97 2.78
C PRO A 48 -12.07 14.65 3.03
N PHE A 49 -11.44 14.35 4.17
CA PHE A 49 -10.19 14.98 4.57
C PHE A 49 -9.06 14.84 3.55
N TYR A 50 -8.99 13.68 2.89
CA TYR A 50 -8.01 13.46 1.83
C TYR A 50 -8.21 14.43 0.67
N LEU A 51 -9.45 14.60 0.20
CA LEU A 51 -9.77 15.54 -0.87
C LEU A 51 -9.46 16.98 -0.46
N ILE A 52 -9.81 17.37 0.76
CA ILE A 52 -9.48 18.70 1.31
C ILE A 52 -7.97 18.92 1.28
N ALA A 53 -7.18 17.94 1.76
CA ALA A 53 -5.73 18.03 1.76
C ALA A 53 -5.14 18.12 0.34
N VAL A 54 -5.68 17.35 -0.63
CA VAL A 54 -5.27 17.44 -2.06
C VAL A 54 -5.52 18.83 -2.60
N ILE A 55 -6.74 19.38 -2.40
CA ILE A 55 -7.11 20.70 -2.90
C ILE A 55 -6.23 21.79 -2.27
N VAL A 56 -6.05 21.75 -0.96
CA VAL A 56 -5.21 22.74 -0.23
C VAL A 56 -3.77 22.66 -0.70
N THR A 57 -3.19 21.46 -0.82
CA THR A 57 -1.82 21.28 -1.29
C THR A 57 -1.64 21.73 -2.73
N GLY A 58 -2.60 21.42 -3.62
CA GLY A 58 -2.57 21.86 -5.00
C GLY A 58 -2.73 23.39 -5.15
N ALA A 59 -3.66 23.98 -4.41
CA ALA A 59 -3.85 25.44 -4.40
C ALA A 59 -2.62 26.18 -3.84
N ALA A 60 -1.98 25.63 -2.83
CA ALA A 60 -0.77 26.21 -2.25
C ALA A 60 0.41 26.32 -3.24
N LEU A 61 0.45 25.52 -4.31
CA LEU A 61 1.44 25.65 -5.39
C LEU A 61 1.38 27.01 -6.10
N ILE A 62 0.20 27.64 -6.13
CA ILE A 62 -0.01 28.93 -6.82
C ILE A 62 0.68 30.05 -6.02
N PHE A 63 0.72 29.91 -4.69
CA PHE A 63 1.19 30.96 -3.77
C PHE A 63 2.57 30.67 -3.16
N THR A 64 3.10 29.48 -3.36
CA THR A 64 4.38 29.08 -2.76
C THR A 64 5.56 29.77 -3.41
N LYS A 65 6.56 30.09 -2.60
CA LYS A 65 7.88 30.51 -3.06
C LYS A 65 8.82 29.33 -3.34
N ASP A 66 8.43 28.13 -2.97
CA ASP A 66 9.21 26.93 -3.23
C ASP A 66 9.31 26.68 -4.73
N ARG A 67 10.51 26.33 -5.19
CA ARG A 67 10.71 25.91 -6.58
C ARG A 67 10.10 24.53 -6.77
N TRP A 68 9.08 24.45 -7.56
CA TRP A 68 8.50 23.20 -7.99
C TRP A 68 8.63 23.05 -9.51
N SER A 69 8.79 21.84 -9.96
CA SER A 69 8.82 21.53 -11.39
C SER A 69 8.40 20.08 -11.59
N VAL A 70 7.69 19.82 -12.66
CA VAL A 70 7.47 18.43 -13.07
C VAL A 70 8.82 17.85 -13.50
N PRO A 71 9.34 16.80 -12.83
CA PRO A 71 10.61 16.21 -13.22
C PRO A 71 10.53 15.72 -14.67
N ARG A 72 11.52 16.09 -15.49
CA ARG A 72 11.61 15.58 -16.86
C ARG A 72 12.41 14.27 -16.86
N THR A 73 11.85 13.25 -16.20
CA THR A 73 12.44 11.93 -16.12
C THR A 73 11.68 10.94 -17.00
N ARG A 74 12.27 9.79 -17.25
CA ARG A 74 11.66 8.69 -17.96
C ARG A 74 10.34 8.24 -17.26
N GLU A 75 10.36 8.14 -15.95
CA GLU A 75 9.22 7.71 -15.12
C GLU A 75 8.02 8.66 -15.29
N THR A 76 8.27 9.96 -15.31
CA THR A 76 7.22 10.97 -15.57
C THR A 76 6.62 10.77 -16.96
N GLY A 77 7.46 10.54 -17.97
CA GLY A 77 7.01 10.25 -19.32
C GLY A 77 6.19 8.97 -19.41
N LEU A 78 6.66 7.89 -18.77
CA LEU A 78 5.96 6.61 -18.73
C LEU A 78 4.62 6.69 -17.99
N LEU A 79 4.53 7.45 -16.89
CA LEU A 79 3.27 7.70 -16.18
C LEU A 79 2.27 8.47 -17.05
N ALA A 80 2.74 9.47 -17.80
CA ALA A 80 1.88 10.21 -18.74
C ALA A 80 1.37 9.29 -19.86
N VAL A 81 2.25 8.46 -20.44
CA VAL A 81 1.88 7.45 -21.44
C VAL A 81 0.90 6.43 -20.87
N LEU A 82 1.13 5.94 -19.64
CA LEU A 82 0.24 5.00 -18.97
C LEU A 82 -1.17 5.61 -18.79
N LEU A 83 -1.24 6.86 -18.35
CA LEU A 83 -2.52 7.58 -18.20
C LEU A 83 -3.24 7.75 -19.55
N LEU A 84 -2.51 8.07 -20.61
CA LEU A 84 -3.04 8.13 -21.96
C LEU A 84 -3.59 6.77 -22.42
N MET A 85 -2.82 5.69 -22.19
CA MET A 85 -3.25 4.32 -22.50
C MET A 85 -4.51 3.94 -21.73
N PHE A 86 -4.60 4.23 -20.43
CA PHE A 86 -5.82 4.02 -19.65
C PHE A 86 -7.01 4.81 -20.21
N THR A 87 -6.80 6.03 -20.67
CA THR A 87 -7.87 6.84 -21.30
C THR A 87 -8.36 6.19 -22.58
N ILE A 88 -7.43 5.77 -23.46
CA ILE A 88 -7.78 5.11 -24.72
C ILE A 88 -8.53 3.80 -24.45
N THR A 89 -8.00 2.94 -23.60
CA THR A 89 -8.62 1.63 -23.31
C THR A 89 -9.97 1.75 -22.62
N THR A 90 -10.18 2.80 -21.81
CA THR A 90 -11.48 3.13 -21.21
C THR A 90 -12.53 3.48 -22.27
N ALA A 91 -12.15 4.21 -23.32
CA ALA A 91 -13.06 4.54 -24.42
C ALA A 91 -13.54 3.30 -25.19
N PHE A 92 -12.76 2.20 -25.20
CA PHE A 92 -13.09 0.93 -25.85
C PHE A 92 -13.53 -0.16 -24.86
N ALA A 93 -13.90 0.19 -23.62
CA ALA A 93 -14.25 -0.75 -22.57
C ALA A 93 -15.51 -1.57 -22.88
N TYR A 94 -15.56 -2.83 -22.37
CA TYR A 94 -16.78 -3.65 -22.43
C TYR A 94 -17.94 -3.05 -21.65
N TYR A 95 -17.64 -2.38 -20.53
CA TYR A 95 -18.62 -1.73 -19.63
C TYR A 95 -18.29 -0.24 -19.48
N PRO A 96 -18.67 0.62 -20.45
CA PRO A 96 -18.21 2.00 -20.52
C PRO A 96 -18.48 2.82 -19.24
N THR A 97 -19.69 2.73 -18.68
CA THR A 97 -20.07 3.51 -17.48
C THR A 97 -19.18 3.15 -16.30
N ALA A 98 -19.03 1.86 -16.00
CA ALA A 98 -18.18 1.39 -14.89
C ALA A 98 -16.70 1.71 -15.14
N ALA A 99 -16.25 1.64 -16.40
CA ALA A 99 -14.88 1.95 -16.78
C ALA A 99 -14.55 3.43 -16.60
N TRP A 100 -15.43 4.34 -16.96
CA TRP A 100 -15.25 5.78 -16.74
C TRP A 100 -15.26 6.15 -15.25
N ASP A 101 -16.12 5.51 -14.45
CA ASP A 101 -16.12 5.67 -12.99
C ASP A 101 -14.79 5.26 -12.37
N GLN A 102 -14.21 4.16 -12.85
CA GLN A 102 -12.92 3.68 -12.38
C GLN A 102 -11.77 4.58 -12.88
N TRP A 103 -11.82 5.04 -14.11
CA TRP A 103 -10.84 5.99 -14.68
C TRP A 103 -10.79 7.29 -13.87
N VAL A 104 -11.94 7.84 -13.46
CA VAL A 104 -12.00 9.01 -12.57
C VAL A 104 -11.32 8.74 -11.21
N LYS A 105 -11.45 7.53 -10.67
CA LYS A 105 -10.72 7.15 -9.44
C LYS A 105 -9.21 7.11 -9.68
N VAL A 106 -8.77 6.58 -10.83
CA VAL A 106 -7.34 6.58 -11.21
C VAL A 106 -6.81 8.00 -11.34
N LEU A 107 -7.55 8.91 -11.98
CA LEU A 107 -7.17 10.34 -12.04
C LEU A 107 -6.98 10.95 -10.64
N LYS A 108 -7.90 10.67 -9.71
CA LYS A 108 -7.79 11.14 -8.33
C LYS A 108 -6.53 10.60 -7.61
N ILE A 109 -6.06 9.42 -7.99
CA ILE A 109 -4.80 8.84 -7.48
C ILE A 109 -3.58 9.48 -8.16
N MET A 110 -3.68 9.79 -9.46
CA MET A 110 -2.56 10.39 -10.20
C MET A 110 -2.20 11.79 -9.72
N VAL A 111 -3.19 12.60 -9.31
CA VAL A 111 -2.94 13.97 -8.80
C VAL A 111 -1.95 13.98 -7.63
N PRO A 112 -2.16 13.26 -6.51
CA PRO A 112 -1.18 13.24 -5.41
C PRO A 112 0.16 12.61 -5.81
N ILE A 113 0.21 11.69 -6.77
CA ILE A 113 1.48 11.16 -7.30
C ILE A 113 2.27 12.28 -7.97
N PHE A 114 1.66 13.04 -8.86
CA PHE A 114 2.34 14.18 -9.51
C PHE A 114 2.73 15.25 -8.49
N LEU A 115 1.87 15.59 -7.50
CA LEU A 115 2.23 16.49 -6.41
C LEU A 115 3.47 16.00 -5.65
N THR A 116 3.54 14.70 -5.38
CA THR A 116 4.71 14.10 -4.72
C THR A 116 5.97 14.25 -5.55
N MET A 117 5.91 13.92 -6.84
CA MET A 117 7.05 14.06 -7.75
C MET A 117 7.54 15.50 -7.89
N MET A 118 6.62 16.48 -7.85
CA MET A 118 6.95 17.89 -7.97
C MET A 118 7.55 18.50 -6.70
N LEU A 119 7.10 18.07 -5.53
CA LEU A 119 7.38 18.71 -4.25
C LEU A 119 8.43 18.01 -3.41
N ILE A 120 8.57 16.68 -3.57
CA ILE A 120 9.56 15.88 -2.84
C ILE A 120 10.84 15.78 -3.66
N ASN A 121 11.63 16.83 -3.64
CA ASN A 121 12.79 17.05 -4.52
C ASN A 121 14.14 17.12 -3.77
N THR A 122 14.18 16.89 -2.47
CA THR A 122 15.41 16.86 -1.65
C THR A 122 15.47 15.58 -0.82
N ARG A 123 16.69 15.18 -0.40
CA ARG A 123 16.91 13.99 0.44
C ARG A 123 16.12 14.04 1.75
N ASP A 124 16.06 15.21 2.39
CA ASP A 124 15.33 15.40 3.64
C ASP A 124 13.82 15.21 3.45
N LYS A 125 13.25 15.79 2.38
CA LYS A 125 11.82 15.60 2.07
C LYS A 125 11.49 14.13 1.76
N VAL A 126 12.39 13.43 1.04
CA VAL A 126 12.26 11.97 0.79
C VAL A 126 12.31 11.22 2.12
N PHE A 127 13.24 11.55 3.02
CA PHE A 127 13.32 10.93 4.33
C PHE A 127 12.02 11.10 5.12
N TYR A 128 11.46 12.32 5.19
CA TYR A 128 10.20 12.57 5.89
C TYR A 128 9.01 11.86 5.24
N LEU A 129 8.97 11.74 3.92
CA LEU A 129 7.94 10.96 3.23
C LEU A 129 8.04 9.47 3.57
N VAL A 130 9.24 8.90 3.50
CA VAL A 130 9.48 7.49 3.86
C VAL A 130 9.16 7.26 5.33
N LEU A 131 9.53 8.19 6.22
CA LEU A 131 9.18 8.14 7.65
C LEU A 131 7.66 8.15 7.85
N ALA A 132 6.93 9.04 7.15
CA ALA A 132 5.48 9.12 7.25
C ALA A 132 4.79 7.81 6.80
N ILE A 133 5.24 7.22 5.69
CA ILE A 133 4.73 5.95 5.18
C ILE A 133 5.06 4.80 6.16
N ALA A 134 6.33 4.70 6.56
CA ALA A 134 6.81 3.65 7.47
C ALA A 134 6.10 3.70 8.82
N LEU A 135 5.92 4.90 9.39
CA LEU A 135 5.20 5.09 10.65
C LEU A 135 3.70 4.83 10.50
N SER A 136 3.08 5.22 9.40
CA SER A 136 1.65 4.99 9.15
C SER A 136 1.32 3.50 9.21
N PHE A 137 1.99 2.69 8.43
CA PHE A 137 1.81 1.23 8.47
C PHE A 137 2.39 0.62 9.74
N GLY A 138 3.53 1.11 10.23
CA GLY A 138 4.14 0.65 11.46
C GLY A 138 3.24 0.81 12.69
N LEU A 139 2.49 1.92 12.81
CA LEU A 139 1.52 2.13 13.89
C LEU A 139 0.32 1.19 13.78
N ILE A 140 -0.13 0.88 12.56
CA ILE A 140 -1.15 -0.17 12.34
C ILE A 140 -0.58 -1.52 12.76
N GLY A 141 0.67 -1.84 12.38
CA GLY A 141 1.37 -3.03 12.77
C GLY A 141 1.57 -3.14 14.29
N LEU A 142 2.01 -2.06 14.94
CA LEU A 142 2.17 -1.98 16.40
C LEU A 142 0.85 -2.28 17.11
N LYS A 143 -0.24 -1.58 16.72
CA LYS A 143 -1.57 -1.80 17.29
C LYS A 143 -2.05 -3.23 17.03
N GLY A 144 -1.92 -3.72 15.80
CA GLY A 144 -2.34 -5.07 15.40
C GLY A 144 -1.57 -6.16 16.14
N GLY A 145 -0.24 -6.01 16.26
CA GLY A 145 0.62 -6.95 16.95
C GLY A 145 0.35 -7.01 18.45
N ILE A 146 0.22 -5.86 19.12
CA ILE A 146 -0.15 -5.81 20.54
C ILE A 146 -1.51 -6.49 20.76
N TRP A 147 -2.51 -6.14 19.94
CA TRP A 147 -3.85 -6.71 20.07
C TRP A 147 -3.87 -8.22 19.85
N TRP A 148 -3.14 -8.71 18.84
CA TRP A 148 -3.06 -10.14 18.55
C TRP A 148 -2.43 -10.92 19.68
N LEU A 149 -1.30 -10.46 20.24
CA LEU A 149 -0.67 -11.09 21.42
C LEU A 149 -1.57 -11.04 22.65
N SER A 150 -2.20 -9.90 22.92
CA SER A 150 -3.08 -9.74 24.09
C SER A 150 -4.34 -10.60 24.02
N SER A 151 -4.77 -10.99 22.82
CA SER A 151 -5.89 -11.90 22.59
C SER A 151 -5.50 -13.38 22.54
N GLY A 152 -4.23 -13.73 22.80
CA GLY A 152 -3.72 -15.11 22.65
C GLY A 152 -3.84 -15.63 21.21
N GLY A 153 -3.78 -14.76 20.21
CA GLY A 153 -3.91 -15.14 18.80
C GLY A 153 -5.35 -15.46 18.36
N ALA A 154 -6.37 -15.21 19.18
CA ALA A 154 -7.75 -15.64 18.88
C ALA A 154 -8.38 -14.94 17.66
N HIS A 155 -7.87 -13.77 17.24
CA HIS A 155 -8.47 -12.94 16.20
C HIS A 155 -7.48 -12.54 15.14
N ARG A 156 -7.96 -12.40 13.90
CA ARG A 156 -7.15 -11.92 12.78
C ARG A 156 -6.91 -10.42 12.86
N VAL A 157 -5.71 -10.01 12.43
CA VAL A 157 -5.39 -8.61 12.23
C VAL A 157 -5.97 -8.15 10.90
N TYR A 158 -6.76 -7.09 10.95
CA TYR A 158 -7.33 -6.39 9.80
C TYR A 158 -6.85 -4.95 9.76
N GLY A 159 -6.86 -4.37 8.57
CA GLY A 159 -6.61 -2.94 8.40
C GLY A 159 -7.83 -2.07 8.76
N PRO A 160 -7.71 -0.74 8.59
CA PRO A 160 -8.83 0.16 8.84
C PRO A 160 -10.01 -0.16 7.93
N SER A 161 -11.20 -0.32 8.51
CA SER A 161 -12.40 -0.70 7.77
C SER A 161 -12.79 0.36 6.73
N GLY A 162 -13.23 -0.08 5.54
CA GLY A 162 -13.62 0.79 4.44
C GLY A 162 -12.44 1.45 3.71
N THR A 163 -11.22 0.91 3.87
CA THR A 163 -10.02 1.29 3.11
C THR A 163 -9.60 0.15 2.18
N GLN A 164 -8.66 0.44 1.26
CA GLN A 164 -8.05 -0.58 0.40
C GLN A 164 -7.28 -1.63 1.18
N TYR A 165 -6.83 -1.32 2.40
CA TYR A 165 -6.10 -2.21 3.29
C TYR A 165 -7.01 -2.90 4.31
N GLY A 166 -8.34 -2.79 4.17
CA GLY A 166 -9.31 -3.24 5.16
C GLY A 166 -9.29 -4.75 5.42
N ASP A 167 -8.98 -5.57 4.43
CA ASP A 167 -8.89 -7.02 4.60
C ASP A 167 -7.50 -7.48 5.07
N ASN A 168 -7.44 -8.74 5.54
CA ASN A 168 -6.23 -9.33 6.09
C ASN A 168 -5.11 -9.55 5.07
N ASN A 169 -5.43 -9.77 3.78
CA ASN A 169 -4.40 -10.01 2.76
C ASN A 169 -3.73 -8.69 2.36
N HIS A 170 -4.55 -7.66 2.09
CA HIS A 170 -4.02 -6.35 1.68
C HIS A 170 -3.23 -5.69 2.80
N ILE A 171 -3.71 -5.74 4.06
CA ILE A 171 -2.92 -5.20 5.17
C ILE A 171 -1.65 -6.01 5.40
N GLY A 172 -1.68 -7.34 5.27
CA GLY A 172 -0.51 -8.19 5.36
C GLY A 172 0.55 -7.83 4.32
N LEU A 173 0.15 -7.54 3.07
CA LEU A 173 1.05 -7.06 2.02
C LEU A 173 1.63 -5.68 2.37
N ALA A 174 0.78 -4.71 2.76
CA ALA A 174 1.20 -3.37 3.10
C ALA A 174 2.19 -3.34 4.27
N LEU A 175 1.95 -4.13 5.31
CA LEU A 175 2.87 -4.27 6.44
C LEU A 175 4.21 -4.88 6.03
N ASN A 176 4.23 -5.87 5.12
CA ASN A 176 5.47 -6.41 4.55
C ASN A 176 6.27 -5.34 3.79
N MET A 177 5.60 -4.50 2.99
CA MET A 177 6.25 -3.38 2.29
C MET A 177 6.80 -2.32 3.27
N ALA A 178 6.19 -2.15 4.43
CA ALA A 178 6.65 -1.21 5.45
C ALA A 178 7.94 -1.68 6.17
N LEU A 179 8.23 -2.97 6.26
CA LEU A 179 9.41 -3.49 6.96
C LEU A 179 10.73 -2.94 6.42
N PRO A 180 11.04 -2.97 5.11
CA PRO A 180 12.27 -2.39 4.59
C PRO A 180 12.31 -0.86 4.76
N LEU A 181 11.16 -0.16 4.69
CA LEU A 181 11.09 1.28 4.95
C LEU A 181 11.41 1.59 6.41
N LEU A 182 10.88 0.81 7.37
CA LEU A 182 11.24 0.94 8.79
C LEU A 182 12.73 0.73 9.01
N VAL A 183 13.34 -0.27 8.37
CA VAL A 183 14.80 -0.50 8.46
C VAL A 183 15.58 0.69 7.89
N ALA A 184 15.16 1.24 6.75
CA ALA A 184 15.79 2.40 6.15
C ALA A 184 15.75 3.62 7.09
N VAL A 185 14.60 3.89 7.71
CA VAL A 185 14.44 4.98 8.68
C VAL A 185 15.23 4.73 9.97
N ILE A 186 15.23 3.48 10.51
CA ILE A 186 16.04 3.11 11.69
C ILE A 186 17.53 3.38 11.44
N ARG A 187 18.04 3.11 10.23
CA ARG A 187 19.45 3.34 9.89
C ARG A 187 19.79 4.83 9.85
N GLN A 188 18.86 5.67 9.43
CA GLN A 188 19.06 7.11 9.25
C GLN A 188 18.66 7.93 10.49
N ALA A 189 17.84 7.39 11.39
CA ALA A 189 17.41 8.09 12.60
C ALA A 189 18.62 8.42 13.51
N GLU A 190 18.78 9.68 13.92
CA GLU A 190 19.86 10.12 14.80
C GLU A 190 19.47 9.93 16.27
N ALA A 191 18.25 10.34 16.63
CA ALA A 191 17.78 10.26 18.02
C ALA A 191 17.63 8.79 18.47
N ARG A 192 18.32 8.44 19.57
CA ARG A 192 18.29 7.08 20.15
C ARG A 192 16.89 6.64 20.54
N SER A 193 16.07 7.55 21.06
CA SER A 193 14.67 7.29 21.43
C SER A 193 13.83 6.89 20.23
N LEU A 194 13.92 7.66 19.12
CA LEU A 194 13.22 7.36 17.87
C LEU A 194 13.68 6.01 17.32
N LYS A 195 14.99 5.76 17.29
CA LYS A 195 15.55 4.49 16.82
C LYS A 195 15.03 3.30 17.62
N THR A 196 14.94 3.42 18.95
CA THR A 196 14.40 2.36 19.83
C THR A 196 12.92 2.17 19.59
N PHE A 197 12.14 3.24 19.48
CA PHE A 197 10.71 3.18 19.16
C PHE A 197 10.45 2.47 17.83
N LEU A 198 11.18 2.85 16.77
CA LEU A 198 11.05 2.22 15.45
C LEU A 198 11.41 0.74 15.44
N LYS A 199 12.39 0.30 16.25
CA LYS A 199 12.71 -1.13 16.42
C LYS A 199 11.57 -1.89 17.08
N VAL A 200 10.91 -1.30 18.08
CA VAL A 200 9.71 -1.88 18.71
C VAL A 200 8.58 -1.98 17.70
N VAL A 201 8.33 -0.90 16.95
CA VAL A 201 7.34 -0.88 15.86
C VAL A 201 7.63 -1.98 14.83
N PHE A 202 8.89 -2.14 14.42
CA PHE A 202 9.32 -3.19 13.49
C PHE A 202 8.99 -4.59 14.02
N GLY A 203 9.32 -4.89 15.26
CA GLY A 203 9.03 -6.18 15.88
C GLY A 203 7.53 -6.48 15.95
N PHE A 204 6.72 -5.54 16.41
CA PHE A 204 5.27 -5.70 16.46
C PHE A 204 4.62 -5.75 15.07
N THR A 205 5.22 -5.12 14.05
CA THR A 205 4.76 -5.24 12.66
C THR A 205 4.94 -6.67 12.15
N ILE A 206 6.04 -7.35 12.47
CA ILE A 206 6.23 -8.79 12.15
C ILE A 206 5.13 -9.61 12.81
N VAL A 207 4.89 -9.42 14.12
CA VAL A 207 3.83 -10.10 14.85
C VAL A 207 2.46 -9.86 14.22
N ALA A 208 2.15 -8.62 13.83
CA ALA A 208 0.90 -8.29 13.16
C ALA A 208 0.75 -9.01 11.81
N ILE A 209 1.82 -9.15 11.01
CA ILE A 209 1.79 -9.88 9.74
C ILE A 209 1.42 -11.34 9.97
N VAL A 210 2.04 -12.00 10.95
CA VAL A 210 1.66 -13.38 11.35
C VAL A 210 0.20 -13.42 11.77
N GLY A 211 -0.25 -12.44 12.57
CA GLY A 211 -1.63 -12.31 13.05
C GLY A 211 -2.66 -11.98 11.95
N THR A 212 -2.26 -11.67 10.71
CA THR A 212 -3.22 -11.53 9.59
C THR A 212 -3.81 -12.86 9.15
N TYR A 213 -3.18 -13.99 9.45
CA TYR A 213 -3.55 -15.32 8.94
C TYR A 213 -3.57 -15.40 7.40
N SER A 214 -2.84 -14.52 6.72
CA SER A 214 -2.70 -14.52 5.27
C SER A 214 -1.51 -15.38 4.86
N ARG A 215 -1.77 -16.46 4.13
CA ARG A 215 -0.72 -17.35 3.57
C ARG A 215 0.26 -16.57 2.71
N GLY A 216 -0.26 -15.72 1.80
CA GLY A 216 0.57 -14.88 0.93
C GLY A 216 1.43 -13.88 1.72
N ALA A 217 0.87 -13.23 2.76
CA ALA A 217 1.62 -12.32 3.60
C ALA A 217 2.73 -13.05 4.39
N PHE A 218 2.49 -14.29 4.84
CA PHE A 218 3.48 -15.08 5.56
C PHE A 218 4.66 -15.49 4.67
N VAL A 219 4.38 -15.99 3.45
CA VAL A 219 5.44 -16.32 2.47
C VAL A 219 6.24 -15.07 2.09
N THR A 220 5.55 -13.93 1.88
CA THR A 220 6.20 -12.64 1.60
C THR A 220 7.06 -12.18 2.77
N LEU A 221 6.60 -12.38 4.01
CA LEU A 221 7.38 -12.07 5.22
C LEU A 221 8.70 -12.85 5.23
N GLY A 222 8.66 -14.14 4.93
CA GLY A 222 9.85 -14.98 4.83
C GLY A 222 10.85 -14.42 3.80
N ALA A 223 10.36 -14.06 2.61
CA ALA A 223 11.20 -13.47 1.56
C ALA A 223 11.78 -12.10 1.98
N VAL A 224 10.97 -11.21 2.57
CA VAL A 224 11.42 -9.89 3.04
C VAL A 224 12.47 -10.04 4.15
N LEU A 225 12.23 -10.89 5.14
CA LEU A 225 13.18 -11.12 6.24
C LEU A 225 14.48 -11.74 5.73
N PHE A 226 14.40 -12.67 4.77
CA PHE A 226 15.59 -13.23 4.12
C PHE A 226 16.40 -12.16 3.41
N LEU A 227 15.77 -11.29 2.61
CA LEU A 227 16.44 -10.18 1.93
C LEU A 227 17.05 -9.19 2.94
N LEU A 228 16.34 -8.83 4.01
CA LEU A 228 16.85 -7.97 5.06
C LEU A 228 18.04 -8.60 5.79
N LEU A 229 18.03 -9.92 5.99
CA LEU A 229 19.11 -10.67 6.62
C LEU A 229 20.37 -10.65 5.77
N ILE A 230 20.28 -11.00 4.47
CA ILE A 230 21.46 -11.04 3.60
C ILE A 230 22.06 -9.66 3.33
N THR A 231 21.26 -8.60 3.42
CA THR A 231 21.69 -7.19 3.30
C THR A 231 22.10 -6.55 4.63
N SER A 232 21.94 -7.27 5.77
CA SER A 232 22.31 -6.77 7.09
C SER A 232 23.83 -6.78 7.27
N PRO A 233 24.44 -5.75 7.87
CA PRO A 233 25.83 -5.78 8.29
C PRO A 233 26.09 -6.77 9.44
N HIS A 234 25.07 -7.10 10.25
CA HIS A 234 25.14 -7.99 11.41
C HIS A 234 24.30 -9.26 11.19
N LYS A 235 24.61 -10.03 10.14
CA LYS A 235 23.82 -11.18 9.68
C LYS A 235 23.57 -12.22 10.77
N ILE A 236 24.62 -12.58 11.54
CA ILE A 236 24.52 -13.59 12.60
C ILE A 236 23.58 -13.13 13.72
N LEU A 237 23.76 -11.89 14.21
CA LEU A 237 22.87 -11.33 15.23
C LEU A 237 21.42 -11.22 14.73
N ALA A 238 21.22 -10.78 13.50
CA ALA A 238 19.90 -10.70 12.89
C ALA A 238 19.24 -12.07 12.75
N ALA A 239 20.01 -13.11 12.37
CA ALA A 239 19.53 -14.49 12.31
C ALA A 239 19.14 -15.03 13.69
N LEU A 240 19.99 -14.81 14.70
CA LEU A 240 19.69 -15.23 16.08
C LEU A 240 18.44 -14.56 16.63
N LEU A 241 18.29 -13.24 16.43
CA LEU A 241 17.11 -12.49 16.87
C LEU A 241 15.84 -12.97 16.14
N LEU A 242 15.95 -13.34 14.85
CA LEU A 242 14.84 -13.90 14.08
C LEU A 242 14.43 -15.27 14.62
N ILE A 243 15.39 -16.17 14.85
CA ILE A 243 15.14 -17.52 15.41
C ILE A 243 14.49 -17.41 16.78
N VAL A 244 15.07 -16.63 17.68
CA VAL A 244 14.52 -16.41 19.03
C VAL A 244 13.12 -15.79 18.94
N GLY A 245 12.91 -14.76 18.10
CA GLY A 245 11.60 -14.14 17.93
C GLY A 245 10.54 -15.11 17.40
N LEU A 246 10.89 -15.95 16.43
CA LEU A 246 10.00 -16.97 15.89
C LEU A 246 9.67 -18.04 16.95
N SER A 247 10.64 -18.49 17.76
CA SER A 247 10.40 -19.45 18.82
C SER A 247 9.41 -18.93 19.86
N PHE A 248 9.46 -17.63 20.20
CA PHE A 248 8.47 -17.04 21.11
C PHE A 248 7.08 -16.93 20.50
N ILE A 249 6.99 -16.71 19.20
CA ILE A 249 5.69 -16.53 18.52
C ILE A 249 4.98 -17.87 18.34
N THR A 250 5.72 -18.99 18.18
CA THR A 250 5.12 -20.31 17.93
C THR A 250 4.16 -20.75 19.04
N ASP A 251 4.46 -20.42 20.29
CA ASP A 251 3.61 -20.77 21.43
C ASP A 251 2.27 -20.01 21.47
N TYR A 252 2.17 -18.92 20.70
CA TYR A 252 0.96 -18.09 20.58
C TYR A 252 0.18 -18.34 19.29
N ILE A 253 0.68 -19.21 18.41
CA ILE A 253 0.01 -19.50 17.13
C ILE A 253 -1.08 -20.56 17.38
N PRO A 254 -2.38 -20.23 17.16
CA PRO A 254 -3.46 -21.21 17.32
C PRO A 254 -3.43 -22.29 16.24
N ASP A 255 -4.01 -23.46 16.55
CA ASP A 255 -4.13 -24.60 15.61
C ASP A 255 -4.82 -24.21 14.29
N MET A 256 -5.77 -23.28 14.35
CA MET A 256 -6.43 -22.71 13.16
C MET A 256 -5.44 -22.03 12.18
N TRP A 257 -4.32 -21.51 12.65
CA TRP A 257 -3.27 -20.94 11.80
C TRP A 257 -2.54 -22.06 11.06
N PHE A 258 -2.15 -23.12 11.77
CA PHE A 258 -1.46 -24.29 11.18
C PHE A 258 -2.35 -24.96 10.13
N SER A 259 -3.61 -25.22 10.44
CA SER A 259 -4.57 -25.82 9.48
C SER A 259 -4.72 -24.98 8.21
N ARG A 260 -4.64 -23.65 8.31
CA ARG A 260 -4.64 -22.75 7.16
C ARG A 260 -3.34 -22.80 6.36
N MET A 261 -2.20 -23.00 7.00
CA MET A 261 -0.93 -23.12 6.28
C MET A 261 -0.82 -24.48 5.58
N GLU A 262 -1.31 -25.55 6.20
CA GLU A 262 -1.38 -26.88 5.58
C GLU A 262 -2.24 -26.92 4.31
N SER A 263 -3.31 -26.14 4.25
CA SER A 263 -4.17 -26.02 3.05
C SER A 263 -3.47 -25.40 1.83
N ILE A 264 -2.23 -24.93 1.95
CA ILE A 264 -1.39 -24.53 0.80
C ILE A 264 -1.10 -25.72 -0.11
N GLN A 265 -0.98 -26.93 0.45
CA GLN A 265 -0.70 -28.16 -0.30
C GLN A 265 -1.94 -28.70 -1.04
N GLU A 266 -3.15 -28.31 -0.62
CA GLU A 266 -4.43 -28.75 -1.18
C GLU A 266 -5.11 -27.62 -1.97
N TYR A 267 -4.35 -26.85 -2.74
CA TYR A 267 -4.86 -25.66 -3.44
C TYR A 267 -5.99 -25.97 -4.45
N GLU A 268 -6.05 -27.19 -4.99
CA GLU A 268 -7.10 -27.61 -5.92
C GLU A 268 -8.48 -27.67 -5.26
N GLN A 269 -8.55 -27.90 -3.95
CA GLN A 269 -9.78 -27.89 -3.16
C GLN A 269 -10.11 -26.48 -2.62
N ASP A 270 -9.17 -25.53 -2.72
CA ASP A 270 -9.37 -24.15 -2.27
C ASP A 270 -10.10 -23.33 -3.35
N HIS A 271 -11.41 -23.12 -3.14
CA HIS A 271 -12.25 -22.32 -4.03
C HIS A 271 -11.67 -20.91 -4.30
N ALA A 272 -10.96 -20.31 -3.34
CA ALA A 272 -10.34 -19.01 -3.50
C ALA A 272 -9.09 -19.06 -4.40
N ALA A 273 -8.29 -20.12 -4.32
CA ALA A 273 -7.15 -20.33 -5.20
C ALA A 273 -7.60 -20.63 -6.64
N MET A 274 -8.55 -21.54 -6.79
CA MET A 274 -9.12 -21.88 -8.10
C MET A 274 -9.85 -20.71 -8.76
N GLY A 275 -10.53 -19.86 -7.97
CA GLY A 275 -11.13 -18.62 -8.45
C GLY A 275 -10.11 -17.65 -9.06
N ARG A 276 -8.92 -17.55 -8.45
CA ARG A 276 -7.82 -16.72 -8.99
C ARG A 276 -7.27 -17.27 -10.30
N ILE A 277 -7.05 -18.59 -10.39
CA ILE A 277 -6.54 -19.24 -11.61
C ILE A 277 -7.50 -18.96 -12.78
N ARG A 278 -8.82 -19.18 -12.58
CA ARG A 278 -9.83 -18.90 -13.60
C ARG A 278 -9.85 -17.42 -14.00
N ALA A 279 -9.74 -16.50 -13.03
CA ALA A 279 -9.65 -15.07 -13.33
C ALA A 279 -8.39 -14.73 -14.15
N TRP A 280 -7.27 -15.43 -13.94
CA TRP A 280 -6.06 -15.26 -14.73
C TRP A 280 -6.22 -15.79 -16.17
N GLU A 281 -6.84 -16.94 -16.34
CA GLU A 281 -7.19 -17.51 -17.66
C GLU A 281 -8.11 -16.54 -18.43
N ASP A 282 -9.14 -16.01 -17.77
CA ASP A 282 -10.01 -14.99 -18.35
C ASP A 282 -9.27 -13.72 -18.75
N GLY A 283 -8.35 -13.24 -17.92
CA GLY A 283 -7.52 -12.06 -18.23
C GLY A 283 -6.67 -12.25 -19.47
N VAL A 284 -6.02 -13.42 -19.59
CA VAL A 284 -5.24 -13.77 -20.79
C VAL A 284 -6.14 -13.89 -22.02
N ARG A 285 -7.31 -14.51 -21.88
CA ARG A 285 -8.29 -14.64 -22.98
C ARG A 285 -8.74 -13.26 -23.47
N ILE A 286 -9.14 -12.36 -22.56
CA ILE A 286 -9.56 -10.99 -22.93
C ILE A 286 -8.43 -10.26 -23.67
N ALA A 287 -7.19 -10.39 -23.21
CA ALA A 287 -6.05 -9.77 -23.87
C ALA A 287 -5.76 -10.37 -25.26
N ASN A 288 -5.96 -11.67 -25.46
CA ASN A 288 -5.81 -12.30 -26.78
C ASN A 288 -6.92 -11.87 -27.76
N ASP A 289 -8.16 -11.71 -27.27
CA ASP A 289 -9.28 -11.23 -28.07
C ASP A 289 -9.14 -9.74 -28.45
N ARG A 290 -8.53 -8.95 -27.56
CA ARG A 290 -8.29 -7.50 -27.75
C ARG A 290 -6.88 -7.09 -27.33
N PRO A 291 -5.86 -7.43 -28.14
CA PRO A 291 -4.45 -7.32 -27.72
C PRO A 291 -3.97 -5.88 -27.44
N PHE A 292 -4.58 -4.87 -28.05
CA PHE A 292 -4.17 -3.46 -27.92
C PHE A 292 -4.93 -2.70 -26.83
N THR A 293 -6.18 -3.06 -26.57
CA THR A 293 -7.05 -2.29 -25.67
C THR A 293 -7.53 -3.07 -24.45
N GLY A 294 -7.43 -4.39 -24.48
CA GLY A 294 -8.07 -5.23 -23.47
C GLY A 294 -9.59 -5.01 -23.43
N GLY A 295 -10.20 -5.33 -22.30
CA GLY A 295 -11.63 -5.13 -22.06
C GLY A 295 -12.00 -3.79 -21.41
N GLY A 296 -11.03 -2.92 -21.09
CA GLY A 296 -11.22 -1.69 -20.32
C GLY A 296 -11.33 -1.97 -18.80
N PHE A 297 -11.33 -0.91 -18.01
CA PHE A 297 -11.53 -1.04 -16.57
C PHE A 297 -12.82 -1.81 -16.24
N GLY A 298 -12.74 -2.72 -15.28
CA GLY A 298 -13.86 -3.54 -14.86
C GLY A 298 -14.18 -4.70 -15.80
N ALA A 299 -13.29 -5.06 -16.73
CA ALA A 299 -13.52 -6.17 -17.68
C ALA A 299 -13.80 -7.51 -16.98
N PHE A 300 -13.37 -7.70 -15.75
CA PHE A 300 -13.61 -8.89 -14.93
C PHE A 300 -14.97 -8.90 -14.20
N ALA A 301 -15.75 -7.81 -14.26
CA ALA A 301 -16.97 -7.64 -13.45
C ALA A 301 -18.09 -8.63 -13.79
N GLY A 302 -18.05 -9.30 -14.94
CA GLY A 302 -19.05 -10.28 -15.36
C GLY A 302 -18.86 -11.69 -14.80
N ALA A 303 -17.65 -12.02 -14.33
CA ALA A 303 -17.30 -13.39 -13.93
C ALA A 303 -16.70 -13.48 -12.51
N TRP A 304 -15.93 -12.49 -12.06
CA TRP A 304 -15.12 -12.55 -10.83
C TRP A 304 -14.98 -11.17 -10.19
N THR A 305 -14.67 -11.16 -8.89
CA THR A 305 -14.45 -9.92 -8.11
C THR A 305 -13.11 -9.22 -8.42
N GLY A 306 -12.44 -9.58 -9.53
CA GLY A 306 -11.15 -9.03 -9.98
C GLY A 306 -10.09 -10.11 -10.21
N SER A 307 -9.00 -9.75 -10.90
CA SER A 307 -7.91 -10.70 -11.23
C SER A 307 -7.07 -11.12 -10.02
N HIS A 308 -7.12 -10.42 -8.91
CA HIS A 308 -6.22 -10.56 -7.75
C HIS A 308 -4.73 -10.56 -8.11
N SER A 309 -4.37 -10.04 -9.29
CA SER A 309 -3.01 -9.90 -9.79
C SER A 309 -2.91 -8.59 -10.57
N GLY A 310 -1.98 -7.71 -10.19
CA GLY A 310 -1.75 -6.46 -10.93
C GLY A 310 -1.31 -6.72 -12.37
N TYR A 311 -0.53 -7.77 -12.61
CA TYR A 311 -0.05 -8.15 -13.95
C TYR A 311 -1.21 -8.57 -14.88
N ILE A 312 -2.03 -9.51 -14.40
CA ILE A 312 -3.18 -10.01 -15.15
C ILE A 312 -4.29 -8.96 -15.24
N GLY A 313 -4.44 -8.13 -14.19
CA GLY A 313 -5.39 -7.02 -14.21
C GLY A 313 -5.06 -6.04 -15.33
N ILE A 314 -3.83 -5.52 -15.37
CA ILE A 314 -3.37 -4.61 -16.45
C ILE A 314 -3.47 -5.29 -17.81
N LEU A 315 -3.06 -6.54 -17.93
CA LEU A 315 -3.13 -7.29 -19.19
C LEU A 315 -4.55 -7.40 -19.71
N GLY A 316 -5.47 -7.91 -18.90
CA GLY A 316 -6.85 -8.17 -19.31
C GLY A 316 -7.65 -6.86 -19.52
N GLU A 317 -7.45 -5.86 -18.65
CA GLU A 317 -8.16 -4.59 -18.76
C GLU A 317 -7.61 -3.68 -19.86
N HIS A 318 -6.28 -3.70 -20.12
CA HIS A 318 -5.66 -2.69 -20.97
C HIS A 318 -4.77 -3.23 -22.10
N GLY A 319 -4.64 -4.54 -22.23
CA GLY A 319 -3.88 -5.20 -23.29
C GLY A 319 -2.37 -5.17 -23.13
N TYR A 320 -1.67 -5.77 -24.09
CA TYR A 320 -0.21 -5.96 -24.07
C TYR A 320 0.60 -4.67 -24.09
N PRO A 321 0.27 -3.62 -24.90
CA PRO A 321 1.06 -2.40 -24.92
C PRO A 321 1.06 -1.66 -23.56
N THR A 322 -0.09 -1.63 -22.89
CA THR A 322 -0.22 -0.99 -21.58
C THR A 322 0.55 -1.79 -20.51
N LEU A 323 0.50 -3.13 -20.57
CA LEU A 323 1.31 -3.98 -19.71
C LEU A 323 2.82 -3.71 -19.91
N ALA A 324 3.29 -3.57 -21.14
CA ALA A 324 4.69 -3.27 -21.44
C ALA A 324 5.13 -1.92 -20.85
N VAL A 325 4.32 -0.88 -20.98
CA VAL A 325 4.58 0.44 -20.36
C VAL A 325 4.63 0.31 -18.83
N TRP A 326 3.68 -0.40 -18.24
CA TRP A 326 3.61 -0.60 -16.79
C TRP A 326 4.80 -1.41 -16.26
N LEU A 327 5.21 -2.49 -16.95
CA LEU A 327 6.41 -3.26 -16.62
C LEU A 327 7.68 -2.41 -16.75
N SER A 328 7.72 -1.51 -17.72
CA SER A 328 8.83 -0.57 -17.88
C SER A 328 8.96 0.42 -16.72
N LEU A 329 7.84 0.76 -16.05
CA LEU A 329 7.86 1.56 -14.81
C LEU A 329 8.39 0.75 -13.62
N LEU A 330 8.08 -0.55 -13.55
CA LEU A 330 8.47 -1.40 -12.42
C LEU A 330 9.93 -1.87 -12.50
N PHE A 331 10.39 -2.22 -13.69
CA PHE A 331 11.65 -2.93 -13.90
C PHE A 331 12.63 -2.20 -14.81
N GLY A 332 12.27 -1.05 -15.30
CA GLY A 332 13.18 -0.29 -16.14
C GLY A 332 14.32 0.35 -15.33
N PRO A 333 15.54 0.47 -15.91
CA PRO A 333 16.68 1.14 -15.31
C PRO A 333 16.45 2.63 -15.16
#